data_c04ff6d0e7c79f3a7c13d05a38529eb7
#
_entry.id   c04ff6d0e7c79f3a7c13d05a38529eb7
#
_cell.length_a   1.000
_cell.length_b   1.000
_cell.length_c   1.000
_cell.angle_alpha   90.00
_cell.angle_beta   90.00
_cell.angle_gamma   90.00
#
_symmetry.space_group_name_H-M   'P 1'
#
loop_
_entity.id
_entity.type
_entity.pdbx_description
1 polymer ?
#
loop_
_entity_poly.entity_id
_entity_poly.type
_entity_poly.pdbx_seq_one_letter_code
_entity_poly.pdbx_strand_id
1 'polypeptide(L)'
;MTFWLLAASYWVHLLSTVVWLGGIALMALIAWPALRQGTLSANQWFALQKRFLPWVNAALILLLITGFVQMTNDENYHGFLAIDSIWAWAMLLKHIAYVGMVVLTAALQFGLYPAMTRLALLAEAQPEMAAAERERLAAREARFLRLNVICAMTVLLFTAIATAM
;
A
#
# COMPACT_ATOMS: atom_id res chain seq x y z
N MET A 1 -21.23 -15.86 -13.38
CA MET A 1 -21.65 -14.66 -12.62
C MET A 1 -22.54 -13.77 -13.47
N THR A 2 -23.49 -13.00 -12.91
CA THR A 2 -24.28 -12.06 -13.72
C THR A 2 -23.40 -10.89 -14.16
N PHE A 3 -23.61 -10.38 -15.38
CA PHE A 3 -22.87 -9.23 -15.93
C PHE A 3 -22.78 -8.04 -14.95
N TRP A 4 -23.88 -7.70 -14.29
CA TRP A 4 -23.94 -6.57 -13.36
C TRP A 4 -23.08 -6.75 -12.11
N LEU A 5 -22.98 -7.97 -11.58
CA LEU A 5 -22.11 -8.26 -10.42
C LEU A 5 -20.63 -8.14 -10.80
N LEU A 6 -20.27 -8.61 -11.98
CA LEU A 6 -18.90 -8.49 -12.48
C LEU A 6 -18.55 -7.03 -12.76
N ALA A 7 -19.43 -6.27 -13.41
CA ALA A 7 -19.24 -4.85 -13.65
C ALA A 7 -19.09 -4.05 -12.35
N ALA A 8 -19.92 -4.35 -11.33
CA ALA A 8 -19.79 -3.73 -10.01
C ALA A 8 -18.42 -4.08 -9.33
N SER A 9 -17.98 -5.33 -9.47
CA SER A 9 -16.66 -5.76 -8.97
C SER A 9 -15.51 -4.98 -9.62
N TYR A 10 -15.54 -4.80 -10.93
CA TYR A 10 -14.55 -3.99 -11.65
C TYR A 10 -14.58 -2.53 -11.20
N TRP A 11 -15.76 -1.95 -11.04
CA TRP A 11 -15.92 -0.57 -10.59
C TRP A 11 -15.35 -0.35 -9.20
N VAL A 12 -15.69 -1.23 -8.23
CA VAL A 12 -15.17 -1.16 -6.85
C VAL A 12 -13.65 -1.37 -6.86
N HIS A 13 -13.12 -2.29 -7.67
CA HIS A 13 -11.69 -2.53 -7.80
C HIS A 13 -10.95 -1.29 -8.29
N LEU A 14 -11.46 -0.63 -9.33
CA LEU A 14 -10.88 0.60 -9.87
C LEU A 14 -10.91 1.73 -8.84
N LEU A 15 -12.03 1.95 -8.14
CA LEU A 15 -12.11 2.96 -7.08
C LEU A 15 -11.10 2.68 -5.96
N SER A 16 -11.00 1.43 -5.54
CA SER A 16 -10.05 1.03 -4.49
C SER A 16 -8.60 1.23 -4.94
N THR A 17 -8.31 0.95 -6.21
CA THR A 17 -7.00 1.21 -6.82
C THR A 17 -6.68 2.71 -6.82
N VAL A 18 -7.63 3.56 -7.20
CA VAL A 18 -7.46 5.03 -7.19
C VAL A 18 -7.20 5.54 -5.79
N VAL A 19 -7.98 5.12 -4.80
CA VAL A 19 -7.81 5.53 -3.40
C VAL A 19 -6.43 5.09 -2.87
N TRP A 20 -6.07 3.84 -3.10
CA TRP A 20 -4.83 3.28 -2.57
C TRP A 20 -3.60 3.86 -3.30
N LEU A 21 -3.58 3.83 -4.64
CA LEU A 21 -2.47 4.34 -5.45
C LEU A 21 -2.33 5.86 -5.32
N GLY A 22 -3.44 6.58 -5.36
CA GLY A 22 -3.49 8.03 -5.15
C GLY A 22 -2.96 8.41 -3.78
N GLY A 23 -3.28 7.63 -2.74
CA GLY A 23 -2.75 7.82 -1.40
C GLY A 23 -1.24 7.63 -1.31
N ILE A 24 -0.70 6.57 -1.90
CA ILE A 24 0.75 6.35 -1.97
C ILE A 24 1.44 7.47 -2.77
N ALA A 25 0.90 7.85 -3.91
CA ALA A 25 1.44 8.91 -4.74
C ALA A 25 1.45 10.26 -3.99
N LEU A 26 0.36 10.63 -3.33
CA LEU A 26 0.27 11.82 -2.49
C LEU A 26 1.34 11.81 -1.39
N MET A 27 1.46 10.70 -0.67
CA MET A 27 2.44 10.57 0.41
C MET A 27 3.88 10.62 -0.10
N ALA A 28 4.20 9.91 -1.19
CA ALA A 28 5.56 9.81 -1.71
C ALA A 28 6.02 11.04 -2.47
N LEU A 29 5.14 11.65 -3.28
CA LEU A 29 5.53 12.72 -4.22
C LEU A 29 5.29 14.12 -3.67
N ILE A 30 4.36 14.29 -2.75
CA ILE A 30 3.97 15.60 -2.21
C ILE A 30 4.31 15.71 -0.73
N ALA A 31 3.72 14.86 0.10
CA ALA A 31 3.80 15.02 1.54
C ALA A 31 5.20 14.69 2.11
N TRP A 32 5.88 13.68 1.59
CA TRP A 32 7.25 13.35 1.99
C TRP A 32 8.27 14.45 1.62
N PRO A 33 8.32 14.99 0.39
CA PRO A 33 9.16 16.14 0.09
C PRO A 33 8.84 17.37 0.95
N ALA A 34 7.57 17.66 1.18
CA ALA A 34 7.13 18.78 2.02
C ALA A 34 7.62 18.65 3.48
N LEU A 35 7.59 17.42 4.02
CA LEU A 35 8.16 17.11 5.34
C LEU A 35 9.67 17.35 5.36
N ARG A 36 10.40 16.90 4.34
CA ARG A 36 11.85 17.09 4.25
C ARG A 36 12.27 18.55 4.07
N GLN A 37 11.46 19.36 3.42
CA GLN A 37 11.69 20.79 3.22
C GLN A 37 11.23 21.64 4.44
N GLY A 38 10.62 21.02 5.45
CA GLY A 38 10.12 21.70 6.64
C GLY A 38 8.82 22.48 6.42
N THR A 39 8.20 22.40 5.24
CA THR A 39 6.89 23.02 4.95
C THR A 39 5.74 22.23 5.57
N LEU A 40 5.93 20.95 5.85
CA LEU A 40 5.02 20.10 6.60
C LEU A 40 5.69 19.71 7.93
N SER A 41 5.03 19.97 9.06
CA SER A 41 5.55 19.55 10.36
C SER A 41 5.38 18.05 10.58
N ALA A 42 6.22 17.46 11.47
CA ALA A 42 6.10 16.05 11.82
C ALA A 42 4.73 15.67 12.40
N ASN A 43 4.09 16.56 13.16
CA ASN A 43 2.77 16.34 13.72
C ASN A 43 1.68 16.33 12.63
N GLN A 44 1.79 17.21 11.64
CA GLN A 44 0.87 17.25 10.49
C GLN A 44 1.05 16.01 9.61
N TRP A 45 2.29 15.58 9.37
CA TRP A 45 2.61 14.33 8.67
C TRP A 45 1.95 13.13 9.36
N PHE A 46 2.14 12.99 10.66
CA PHE A 46 1.56 11.90 11.45
C PHE A 46 0.02 11.94 11.45
N ALA A 47 -0.57 13.12 11.59
CA ALA A 47 -2.02 13.30 11.54
C ALA A 47 -2.60 12.92 10.16
N LEU A 48 -1.90 13.27 9.07
CA LEU A 48 -2.28 12.91 7.71
C LEU A 48 -2.26 11.39 7.52
N GLN A 49 -1.19 10.71 7.93
CA GLN A 49 -1.08 9.25 7.86
C GLN A 49 -2.18 8.55 8.66
N LYS A 50 -2.42 8.97 9.90
CA LYS A 50 -3.46 8.40 10.75
C LYS A 50 -4.86 8.55 10.13
N ARG A 51 -5.11 9.69 9.47
CA ARG A 51 -6.38 9.97 8.79
C ARG A 51 -6.55 9.14 7.52
N PHE A 52 -5.45 8.82 6.85
CA PHE A 52 -5.46 8.05 5.60
C PHE A 52 -5.54 6.54 5.83
N LEU A 53 -5.05 6.05 6.96
CA LEU A 53 -4.93 4.64 7.30
C LEU A 53 -6.22 3.81 7.15
N PRO A 54 -7.40 4.24 7.63
CA PRO A 54 -8.64 3.48 7.45
C PRO A 54 -9.01 3.33 5.97
N TRP A 55 -8.77 4.34 5.15
CA TRP A 55 -9.03 4.29 3.71
C TRP A 55 -8.09 3.33 2.98
N VAL A 56 -6.80 3.32 3.36
CA VAL A 56 -5.82 2.37 2.83
C VAL A 56 -6.20 0.94 3.18
N ASN A 57 -6.57 0.68 4.43
CA ASN A 57 -6.98 -0.66 4.87
C ASN A 57 -8.25 -1.13 4.16
N ALA A 58 -9.27 -0.26 4.05
CA ALA A 58 -10.49 -0.57 3.31
C ALA A 58 -10.19 -0.85 1.83
N ALA A 59 -9.37 -0.03 1.20
CA ALA A 59 -8.96 -0.21 -0.19
C ALA A 59 -8.24 -1.55 -0.40
N LEU A 60 -7.29 -1.91 0.47
CA LEU A 60 -6.59 -3.21 0.39
C LEU A 60 -7.57 -4.38 0.51
N ILE A 61 -8.50 -4.36 1.46
CA ILE A 61 -9.51 -5.42 1.62
C ILE A 61 -10.38 -5.54 0.36
N LEU A 62 -10.88 -4.41 -0.15
CA LEU A 62 -11.71 -4.39 -1.33
C LEU A 62 -10.95 -4.86 -2.58
N LEU A 63 -9.67 -4.47 -2.74
CA LEU A 63 -8.81 -4.94 -3.81
C LEU A 63 -8.62 -6.46 -3.77
N LEU A 64 -8.46 -7.04 -2.59
CA LEU A 64 -8.34 -8.50 -2.44
C LEU A 64 -9.63 -9.19 -2.88
N ILE A 65 -10.77 -8.79 -2.31
CA ILE A 65 -12.07 -9.42 -2.59
C ILE A 65 -12.41 -9.31 -4.09
N THR A 66 -12.35 -8.09 -4.63
CA THR A 66 -12.69 -7.85 -6.03
C THR A 66 -11.67 -8.45 -7.00
N GLY A 67 -10.40 -8.47 -6.63
CA GLY A 67 -9.35 -9.12 -7.42
C GLY A 67 -9.56 -10.63 -7.53
N PHE A 68 -9.97 -11.30 -6.46
CA PHE A 68 -10.34 -12.72 -6.50
C PHE A 68 -11.57 -12.98 -7.38
N VAL A 69 -12.60 -12.13 -7.25
CA VAL A 69 -13.80 -12.23 -8.09
C VAL A 69 -13.44 -12.11 -9.57
N GLN A 70 -12.60 -11.14 -9.93
CA GLN A 70 -12.17 -10.94 -11.32
C GLN A 70 -11.33 -12.10 -11.82
N MET A 71 -10.33 -12.53 -11.04
CA MET A 71 -9.46 -13.64 -11.40
C MET A 71 -10.23 -14.94 -11.66
N THR A 72 -11.18 -15.29 -10.79
CA THR A 72 -11.97 -16.54 -10.93
C THR A 72 -13.00 -16.51 -12.07
N ASN A 73 -13.29 -15.34 -12.63
CA ASN A 73 -14.18 -15.17 -13.78
C ASN A 73 -13.41 -14.85 -15.08
N ASP A 74 -12.08 -14.87 -15.06
CA ASP A 74 -11.24 -14.66 -16.24
C ASP A 74 -11.17 -15.95 -17.08
N GLU A 75 -11.19 -15.82 -18.40
CA GLU A 75 -11.15 -16.96 -19.34
C GLU A 75 -9.83 -17.71 -19.26
N ASN A 76 -8.74 -17.06 -18.86
CA ASN A 76 -7.42 -17.64 -18.69
C ASN A 76 -7.22 -18.36 -17.33
N TYR A 77 -8.24 -18.39 -16.47
CA TYR A 77 -8.15 -18.99 -15.16
C TYR A 77 -8.37 -20.51 -15.20
N HIS A 78 -7.30 -21.29 -15.10
CA HIS A 78 -7.34 -22.75 -15.08
C HIS A 78 -7.21 -23.36 -13.67
N GLY A 79 -7.19 -22.53 -12.64
CA GLY A 79 -7.08 -22.99 -11.24
C GLY A 79 -5.93 -22.31 -10.49
N PHE A 80 -5.98 -22.37 -9.16
CA PHE A 80 -5.07 -21.64 -8.27
C PHE A 80 -3.59 -22.08 -8.37
N LEU A 81 -3.33 -23.31 -8.76
CA LEU A 81 -1.99 -23.89 -8.83
C LEU A 81 -1.52 -24.16 -10.27
N ALA A 82 -2.32 -23.83 -11.26
CA ALA A 82 -1.96 -23.96 -12.67
C ALA A 82 -1.09 -22.75 -13.08
N ILE A 83 0.23 -22.91 -13.04
CA ILE A 83 1.19 -21.89 -13.48
C ILE A 83 1.77 -22.33 -14.83
N ASP A 84 0.91 -22.38 -15.83
CA ASP A 84 1.19 -22.93 -17.17
C ASP A 84 1.23 -21.86 -18.27
N SER A 85 0.88 -20.62 -17.96
CA SER A 85 0.77 -19.52 -18.90
C SER A 85 1.44 -18.23 -18.40
N ILE A 86 1.74 -17.32 -19.33
CA ILE A 86 2.26 -15.97 -18.98
C ILE A 86 1.24 -15.22 -18.10
N TRP A 87 -0.04 -15.40 -18.36
CA TRP A 87 -1.11 -14.83 -17.51
C TRP A 87 -1.02 -15.33 -16.08
N ALA A 88 -0.85 -16.65 -15.88
CA ALA A 88 -0.74 -17.26 -14.55
C ALA A 88 0.51 -16.74 -13.79
N TRP A 89 1.65 -16.59 -14.47
CA TRP A 89 2.83 -15.95 -13.88
C TRP A 89 2.60 -14.50 -13.52
N ALA A 90 1.96 -13.70 -14.38
CA ALA A 90 1.64 -12.32 -14.09
C ALA A 90 0.71 -12.21 -12.87
N MET A 91 -0.29 -13.07 -12.77
CA MET A 91 -1.18 -13.15 -11.62
C MET A 91 -0.45 -13.53 -10.33
N LEU A 92 0.43 -14.52 -10.37
CA LEU A 92 1.24 -14.91 -9.19
C LEU A 92 2.10 -13.76 -8.69
N LEU A 93 2.86 -13.12 -9.57
CA LEU A 93 3.77 -12.02 -9.23
C LEU A 93 3.02 -10.79 -8.71
N LYS A 94 1.87 -10.47 -9.30
CA LYS A 94 0.94 -9.45 -8.82
C LYS A 94 0.49 -9.74 -7.38
N HIS A 95 0.10 -10.99 -7.07
CA HIS A 95 -0.34 -11.36 -5.73
C HIS A 95 0.80 -11.34 -4.70
N ILE A 96 2.01 -11.76 -5.08
CA ILE A 96 3.21 -11.65 -4.21
C ILE A 96 3.49 -10.17 -3.89
N ALA A 97 3.46 -9.28 -4.89
CA ALA A 97 3.64 -7.85 -4.67
C ALA A 97 2.53 -7.27 -3.79
N TYR A 98 1.28 -7.68 -3.98
CA TYR A 98 0.14 -7.31 -3.15
C TYR A 98 0.34 -7.73 -1.68
N VAL A 99 0.75 -8.97 -1.42
CA VAL A 99 1.06 -9.45 -0.05
C VAL A 99 2.18 -8.60 0.54
N GLY A 100 3.21 -8.28 -0.23
CA GLY A 100 4.27 -7.36 0.18
C GLY A 100 3.72 -6.00 0.66
N MET A 101 2.77 -5.42 -0.07
CA MET A 101 2.10 -4.16 0.33
C MET A 101 1.33 -4.28 1.64
N VAL A 102 0.58 -5.37 1.81
CA VAL A 102 -0.16 -5.64 3.05
C VAL A 102 0.79 -5.75 4.24
N VAL A 103 1.89 -6.51 4.09
CA VAL A 103 2.91 -6.68 5.13
C VAL A 103 3.58 -5.34 5.47
N LEU A 104 3.95 -4.54 4.47
CA LEU A 104 4.55 -3.22 4.68
C LEU A 104 3.58 -2.27 5.40
N THR A 105 2.31 -2.27 5.00
CA THR A 105 1.27 -1.45 5.63
C THR A 105 1.05 -1.88 7.08
N ALA A 106 0.99 -3.17 7.36
CA ALA A 106 0.88 -3.72 8.71
C ALA A 106 2.11 -3.37 9.57
N ALA A 107 3.33 -3.47 9.01
CA ALA A 107 4.56 -3.10 9.70
C ALA A 107 4.62 -1.61 10.04
N LEU A 108 4.13 -0.73 9.17
CA LEU A 108 3.95 0.69 9.46
C LEU A 108 2.95 0.89 10.61
N GLN A 109 1.77 0.30 10.48
CA GLN A 109 0.64 0.50 11.38
C GLN A 109 0.90 -0.04 12.79
N PHE A 110 1.41 -1.25 12.90
CA PHE A 110 1.57 -1.94 14.19
C PHE A 110 2.99 -1.83 14.76
N GLY A 111 3.98 -1.52 13.94
CA GLY A 111 5.37 -1.38 14.37
C GLY A 111 5.82 0.08 14.49
N LEU A 112 5.76 0.83 13.41
CA LEU A 112 6.39 2.14 13.34
C LEU A 112 5.57 3.23 14.04
N TYR A 113 4.26 3.31 13.81
CA TYR A 113 3.42 4.36 14.40
C TYR A 113 3.38 4.31 15.93
N PRO A 114 3.24 3.14 16.59
CA PRO A 114 3.34 3.06 18.04
C PRO A 114 4.73 3.46 18.57
N ALA A 115 5.80 3.12 17.84
CA ALA A 115 7.16 3.53 18.21
C ALA A 115 7.35 5.05 18.15
N MET A 116 6.83 5.70 17.10
CA MET A 116 6.85 7.16 16.97
C MET A 116 6.02 7.86 18.06
N THR A 117 4.87 7.30 18.44
CA THR A 117 4.06 7.84 19.52
C THR A 117 4.79 7.75 20.87
N ARG A 118 5.42 6.60 21.15
CA ARG A 118 6.24 6.43 22.39
C ARG A 118 7.42 7.40 22.42
N LEU A 119 8.06 7.60 21.27
CA LEU A 119 9.19 8.51 21.15
C LEU A 119 8.80 9.96 21.43
N ALA A 120 7.61 10.39 21.00
CA ALA A 120 7.09 11.72 21.30
C ALA A 120 6.97 11.97 22.81
N LEU A 121 6.58 10.94 23.59
CA LEU A 121 6.50 11.01 25.06
C LEU A 121 7.90 11.02 25.71
N LEU A 122 8.87 10.28 25.16
CA LEU A 122 10.25 10.24 25.67
C LEU A 122 11.02 11.53 25.37
N ALA A 123 10.68 12.25 24.33
CA ALA A 123 11.35 13.47 23.92
C ALA A 123 11.27 14.60 25.00
N GLU A 124 10.25 14.57 25.86
CA GLU A 124 10.11 15.49 26.99
C GLU A 124 11.13 15.20 28.11
N ALA A 125 11.49 13.91 28.29
CA ALA A 125 12.37 13.49 29.37
C ALA A 125 13.86 13.38 28.94
N GLN A 126 14.13 13.00 27.69
CA GLN A 126 15.47 12.70 27.18
C GLN A 126 15.63 13.17 25.71
N PRO A 127 15.81 14.48 25.46
CA PRO A 127 15.76 15.06 24.12
C PRO A 127 16.84 14.55 23.16
N GLU A 128 18.08 14.32 23.64
CA GLU A 128 19.19 13.87 22.79
C GLU A 128 19.01 12.42 22.30
N MET A 129 18.58 11.52 23.19
CA MET A 129 18.29 10.12 22.82
C MET A 129 17.08 10.05 21.89
N ALA A 130 16.08 10.88 22.13
CA ALA A 130 14.90 10.99 21.29
C ALA A 130 15.23 11.48 19.88
N ALA A 131 16.19 12.38 19.71
CA ALA A 131 16.60 12.88 18.40
C ALA A 131 17.22 11.78 17.53
N ALA A 132 18.17 10.99 18.08
CA ALA A 132 18.81 9.89 17.36
C ALA A 132 17.82 8.79 16.95
N GLU A 133 16.89 8.42 17.83
CA GLU A 133 15.88 7.40 17.54
C GLU A 133 14.85 7.91 16.54
N ARG A 134 14.51 9.20 16.59
CA ARG A 134 13.62 9.84 15.60
C ARG A 134 14.18 9.75 14.19
N GLU A 135 15.47 10.02 14.01
CA GLU A 135 16.13 9.92 12.71
C GLU A 135 16.10 8.48 12.18
N ARG A 136 16.33 7.52 13.04
CA ARG A 136 16.29 6.09 12.73
C ARG A 136 14.89 5.62 12.28
N LEU A 137 13.84 6.04 12.99
CA LEU A 137 12.47 5.74 12.65
C LEU A 137 12.05 6.42 11.33
N ALA A 138 12.45 7.68 11.11
CA ALA A 138 12.19 8.40 9.86
C ALA A 138 12.88 7.72 8.65
N ALA A 139 14.12 7.25 8.81
CA ALA A 139 14.80 6.49 7.76
C ALA A 139 14.10 5.16 7.44
N ARG A 140 13.56 4.48 8.46
CA ARG A 140 12.78 3.25 8.31
C ARG A 140 11.45 3.52 7.60
N GLU A 141 10.76 4.57 7.96
CA GLU A 141 9.53 5.03 7.32
C GLU A 141 9.74 5.31 5.83
N ALA A 142 10.78 6.07 5.49
CA ALA A 142 11.15 6.35 4.11
C ALA A 142 11.43 5.08 3.29
N ARG A 143 12.06 4.08 3.92
CA ARG A 143 12.31 2.79 3.27
C ARG A 143 11.00 2.05 2.99
N PHE A 144 10.09 2.00 3.95
CA PHE A 144 8.80 1.33 3.78
C PHE A 144 7.94 2.02 2.73
N LEU A 145 7.93 3.36 2.69
CA LEU A 145 7.22 4.12 1.66
C LEU A 145 7.77 3.81 0.27
N ARG A 146 9.11 3.78 0.10
CA ARG A 146 9.74 3.42 -1.18
C ARG A 146 9.42 2.00 -1.61
N LEU A 147 9.48 1.03 -0.69
CA LEU A 147 9.13 -0.36 -0.98
C LEU A 147 7.65 -0.49 -1.37
N ASN A 148 6.75 0.25 -0.72
CA ASN A 148 5.33 0.27 -1.09
C ASN A 148 5.12 0.83 -2.51
N VAL A 149 5.83 1.89 -2.88
CA VAL A 149 5.80 2.42 -4.26
C VAL A 149 6.29 1.36 -5.27
N ILE A 150 7.38 0.65 -4.97
CA ILE A 150 7.90 -0.42 -5.83
C ILE A 150 6.86 -1.54 -5.99
N CYS A 151 6.28 -2.01 -4.90
CA CYS A 151 5.22 -3.02 -4.94
C CYS A 151 4.01 -2.53 -5.76
N ALA A 152 3.61 -1.26 -5.60
CA ALA A 152 2.53 -0.65 -6.36
C ALA A 152 2.79 -0.66 -7.87
N MET A 153 3.98 -0.23 -8.28
CA MET A 153 4.39 -0.25 -9.69
C MET A 153 4.45 -1.68 -10.24
N THR A 154 4.90 -2.63 -9.43
CA THR A 154 4.94 -4.06 -9.79
C THR A 154 3.52 -4.61 -10.00
N VAL A 155 2.57 -4.30 -9.11
CA VAL A 155 1.16 -4.69 -9.26
C VAL A 155 0.56 -4.10 -10.54
N LEU A 156 0.80 -2.82 -10.82
CA LEU A 156 0.30 -2.18 -12.05
C LEU A 156 0.89 -2.81 -13.30
N LEU A 157 2.20 -3.08 -13.31
CA LEU A 157 2.87 -3.71 -14.45
C LEU A 157 2.28 -5.09 -14.75
N PHE A 158 2.17 -5.95 -13.74
CA PHE A 158 1.62 -7.30 -13.95
C PHE A 158 0.12 -7.30 -14.19
N THR A 159 -0.61 -6.30 -13.70
CA THR A 159 -2.01 -6.09 -14.12
C THR A 159 -2.09 -5.74 -15.59
N ALA A 160 -1.26 -4.83 -16.09
CA ALA A 160 -1.23 -4.47 -17.51
C ALA A 160 -0.87 -5.68 -18.40
N ILE A 161 0.12 -6.49 -17.99
CA ILE A 161 0.49 -7.71 -18.71
C ILE A 161 -0.69 -8.70 -18.76
N ALA A 162 -1.33 -8.96 -17.61
CA ALA A 162 -2.45 -9.90 -17.54
C ALA A 162 -3.68 -9.43 -18.33
N THR A 163 -3.90 -8.12 -18.45
CA THR A 163 -5.03 -7.55 -19.20
C THR A 163 -4.77 -7.55 -20.73
N ALA A 164 -3.51 -7.63 -21.15
CA ALA A 164 -3.12 -7.65 -22.57
C ALA A 164 -3.15 -9.06 -23.20
N MET A 165 -3.46 -10.08 -22.41
CA MET A 165 -3.55 -11.49 -22.82
C MET A 165 -4.98 -11.91 -23.08
#